data_f4603a6da40a8db5c58863a7467f6cdd
#
_entry.id   f4603a6da40a8db5c58863a7467f6cdd
#
_cell.length_a   1.000
_cell.length_b   1.000
_cell.length_c   1.000
_cell.angle_alpha   90.00
_cell.angle_beta   90.00
_cell.angle_gamma   90.00
#
_symmetry.space_group_name_H-M   'P 1'
#
loop_
_entity.id
_entity.type
_entity.pdbx_description
1 polymer ?
#
loop_
_entity_poly.entity_id
_entity_poly.type
_entity_poly.pdbx_seq_one_letter_code
_entity_poly.pdbx_strand_id
1 'polypeptide(L)'
;VGMIVGCIFFYFIFGRVKEKAQIEKDTAISYVPLYLLLLMIFGLAGISFLSTELGYASGCFVLGLGIIGLLWYRFSQKKDSKDVWTLVKELDWETIFFLIGIFVVVGAIAETGLLQDFAMFIENLIGGKVFLGFVLILLFSVIISGFVDNVPYIIVMLPVVQTLAINIGIAQEIYMFALLVGSCLGGNLTPFGASANIVAMGILKKEGHPINFGGFLKISAPFTILTTVAAATVLWLIWA
;
A
#
# COMPACT_ATOMS: atom_id res chain seq x y z
N VAL A 1 7.83 11.41 6.94
CA VAL A 1 7.34 11.86 8.26
C VAL A 1 6.82 10.67 9.06
N GLY A 2 5.83 9.92 8.58
CA GLY A 2 5.23 8.78 9.29
C GLY A 2 6.26 7.74 9.77
N MET A 3 7.25 7.42 8.95
CA MET A 3 8.33 6.50 9.35
C MET A 3 9.16 7.02 10.52
N ILE A 4 9.53 8.30 10.52
CA ILE A 4 10.31 8.91 11.63
C ILE A 4 9.49 8.87 12.92
N VAL A 5 8.22 9.27 12.87
CA VAL A 5 7.31 9.21 14.03
C VAL A 5 7.12 7.78 14.51
N GLY A 6 6.99 6.82 13.58
CA GLY A 6 6.89 5.40 13.89
C GLY A 6 8.14 4.85 14.58
N CYS A 7 9.33 5.21 14.10
CA CYS A 7 10.59 4.82 14.75
C CYS A 7 10.70 5.40 16.17
N ILE A 8 10.33 6.65 16.36
CA ILE A 8 10.31 7.29 17.68
C ILE A 8 9.33 6.56 18.62
N PHE A 9 8.12 6.26 18.13
CA PHE A 9 7.12 5.51 18.89
C PHE A 9 7.63 4.14 19.35
N PHE A 10 8.22 3.36 18.44
CA PHE A 10 8.78 2.06 18.78
C PHE A 10 9.99 2.15 19.72
N TYR A 11 10.81 3.19 19.58
CA TYR A 11 11.91 3.43 20.50
C TYR A 11 11.42 3.64 21.95
N PHE A 12 10.32 4.38 22.13
CA PHE A 12 9.75 4.58 23.47
C PHE A 12 9.11 3.31 24.04
N ILE A 13 8.48 2.50 23.21
CA ILE A 13 7.81 1.27 23.69
C ILE A 13 8.82 0.13 23.92
N PHE A 14 9.73 -0.08 22.98
CA PHE A 14 10.62 -1.25 22.97
C PHE A 14 12.06 -0.92 23.34
N GLY A 15 12.45 0.34 23.45
CA GLY A 15 13.83 0.73 23.74
C GLY A 15 14.40 0.23 25.08
N ARG A 16 13.54 -0.26 25.97
CA ARG A 16 13.94 -0.88 27.24
C ARG A 16 14.11 -2.41 27.16
N VAL A 17 13.70 -3.02 26.06
CA VAL A 17 13.84 -4.47 25.84
C VAL A 17 15.30 -4.78 25.54
N LYS A 18 15.98 -5.47 26.45
CA LYS A 18 17.41 -5.81 26.33
C LYS A 18 17.66 -7.19 25.71
N GLU A 19 16.63 -7.92 25.36
CA GLU A 19 16.78 -9.22 24.73
C GLU A 19 17.41 -9.06 23.34
N LYS A 20 18.58 -9.67 23.16
CA LYS A 20 19.22 -9.72 21.84
C LYS A 20 18.58 -10.84 21.03
N ALA A 21 17.90 -10.49 19.95
CA ALA A 21 17.48 -11.48 18.99
C ALA A 21 18.71 -12.22 18.44
N GLN A 22 18.75 -13.54 18.59
CA GLN A 22 19.75 -14.37 17.91
C GLN A 22 19.32 -14.46 16.45
N ILE A 23 19.94 -13.63 15.61
CA ILE A 23 19.72 -13.66 14.16
C ILE A 23 20.71 -14.68 13.61
N GLU A 24 20.23 -15.82 13.13
CA GLU A 24 21.01 -16.71 12.29
C GLU A 24 21.47 -15.92 11.05
N LYS A 25 22.78 -15.92 10.81
CA LYS A 25 23.34 -15.24 9.64
C LYS A 25 23.11 -16.12 8.42
N ASP A 26 22.00 -15.89 7.73
CA ASP A 26 21.83 -16.43 6.38
C ASP A 26 22.77 -15.71 5.41
N THR A 27 23.55 -16.49 4.68
CA THR A 27 24.41 -15.97 3.61
C THR A 27 23.61 -15.80 2.35
N ALA A 28 23.55 -14.56 1.84
CA ALA A 28 22.89 -14.29 0.56
C ALA A 28 23.57 -15.06 -0.59
N ILE A 29 22.82 -15.93 -1.26
CA ILE A 29 23.30 -16.72 -2.39
C ILE A 29 23.62 -15.83 -3.61
N SER A 30 22.87 -14.75 -3.80
CA SER A 30 23.07 -13.78 -4.87
C SER A 30 22.43 -12.44 -4.55
N TYR A 31 23.04 -11.34 -5.01
CA TYR A 31 22.52 -9.98 -4.89
C TYR A 31 21.72 -9.54 -6.12
N VAL A 32 21.58 -10.38 -7.16
CA VAL A 32 20.83 -10.02 -8.39
C VAL A 32 19.38 -9.68 -8.12
N PRO A 33 18.62 -10.41 -7.28
CA PRO A 33 17.26 -10.02 -6.95
C PRO A 33 17.18 -8.62 -6.30
N LEU A 34 18.16 -8.26 -5.46
CA LEU A 34 18.24 -6.93 -4.86
C LEU A 34 18.48 -5.85 -5.92
N TYR A 35 19.39 -6.10 -6.88
CA TYR A 35 19.64 -5.13 -7.97
C TYR A 35 18.41 -4.98 -8.88
N LEU A 36 17.68 -6.06 -9.17
CA LEU A 36 16.43 -5.99 -9.93
C LEU A 36 15.35 -5.19 -9.19
N LEU A 37 15.25 -5.38 -7.87
CA LEU A 37 14.33 -4.61 -7.02
C LEU A 37 14.70 -3.11 -7.03
N LEU A 38 15.96 -2.76 -6.84
CA LEU A 38 16.42 -1.37 -6.89
C LEU A 38 16.20 -0.76 -8.28
N LEU A 39 16.50 -1.51 -9.33
CA LEU A 39 16.26 -1.06 -10.71
C LEU A 39 14.76 -0.85 -10.96
N MET A 40 13.88 -1.68 -10.41
CA MET A 40 12.43 -1.49 -10.48
C MET A 40 12.01 -0.18 -9.80
N ILE A 41 12.45 0.08 -8.57
CA ILE A 41 12.11 1.28 -7.82
C ILE A 41 12.57 2.55 -8.54
N PHE A 42 13.87 2.62 -8.87
CA PHE A 42 14.44 3.80 -9.53
C PHE A 42 13.96 3.95 -10.98
N GLY A 43 13.74 2.85 -11.68
CA GLY A 43 13.22 2.84 -13.04
C GLY A 43 11.78 3.33 -13.11
N LEU A 44 10.90 2.89 -12.20
CA LEU A 44 9.52 3.41 -12.10
C LEU A 44 9.50 4.90 -11.76
N ALA A 45 10.34 5.33 -10.82
CA ALA A 45 10.50 6.75 -10.53
C ALA A 45 10.97 7.53 -11.76
N GLY A 46 11.98 7.04 -12.49
CA GLY A 46 12.47 7.64 -13.73
C GLY A 46 11.39 7.73 -14.82
N ILE A 47 10.63 6.67 -15.05
CA ILE A 47 9.52 6.66 -16.02
C ILE A 47 8.47 7.70 -15.63
N SER A 48 8.14 7.82 -14.35
CA SER A 48 7.17 8.79 -13.85
C SER A 48 7.60 10.24 -14.10
N PHE A 49 8.90 10.55 -14.10
CA PHE A 49 9.42 11.89 -14.41
C PHE A 49 9.52 12.17 -15.93
N LEU A 50 9.72 11.12 -16.74
CA LEU A 50 10.02 11.28 -18.16
C LEU A 50 8.78 11.24 -19.07
N SER A 51 7.71 10.55 -18.68
CA SER A 51 6.54 10.35 -19.53
C SER A 51 5.23 10.34 -18.76
N THR A 52 4.45 11.41 -18.94
CA THR A 52 3.07 11.49 -18.43
C THR A 52 2.04 10.76 -19.32
N GLU A 53 2.41 10.41 -20.57
CA GLU A 53 1.45 9.89 -21.56
C GLU A 53 1.45 8.36 -21.73
N LEU A 54 2.48 7.66 -21.24
CA LEU A 54 2.64 6.22 -21.44
C LEU A 54 2.24 5.42 -20.19
N GLY A 55 0.96 5.42 -19.83
CA GLY A 55 0.45 4.69 -18.66
C GLY A 55 0.80 3.19 -18.64
N TYR A 56 0.96 2.56 -19.82
CA TYR A 56 1.37 1.15 -19.94
C TYR A 56 2.90 0.94 -19.83
N ALA A 57 3.72 1.98 -19.94
CA ALA A 57 5.19 1.84 -19.94
C ALA A 57 5.70 1.27 -18.60
N SER A 58 5.14 1.71 -17.49
CA SER A 58 5.46 1.21 -16.14
C SER A 58 5.17 -0.29 -16.01
N GLY A 59 4.01 -0.74 -16.50
CA GLY A 59 3.63 -2.15 -16.49
C GLY A 59 4.56 -2.99 -17.37
N CYS A 60 4.85 -2.56 -18.60
CA CYS A 60 5.77 -3.24 -19.50
C CYS A 60 7.19 -3.33 -18.92
N PHE A 61 7.66 -2.26 -18.28
CA PHE A 61 8.97 -2.24 -17.62
C PHE A 61 9.06 -3.28 -16.49
N VAL A 62 8.07 -3.32 -15.59
CA VAL A 62 8.04 -4.29 -14.47
C VAL A 62 7.95 -5.72 -14.99
N LEU A 63 7.09 -5.99 -15.98
CA LEU A 63 6.99 -7.30 -16.61
C LEU A 63 8.32 -7.71 -17.27
N GLY A 64 8.99 -6.77 -17.96
CA GLY A 64 10.32 -7.02 -18.54
C GLY A 64 11.35 -7.41 -17.49
N LEU A 65 11.38 -6.72 -16.34
CA LEU A 65 12.27 -7.09 -15.22
C LEU A 65 11.92 -8.46 -14.63
N GLY A 66 10.64 -8.81 -14.54
CA GLY A 66 10.21 -10.13 -14.11
C GLY A 66 10.72 -11.24 -15.04
N ILE A 67 10.61 -11.03 -16.36
CA ILE A 67 11.13 -11.96 -17.37
C ILE A 67 12.67 -12.07 -17.25
N ILE A 68 13.38 -10.95 -17.09
CA ILE A 68 14.83 -10.95 -16.89
C ILE A 68 15.21 -11.74 -15.63
N GLY A 69 14.45 -11.58 -14.54
CA GLY A 69 14.63 -12.33 -13.30
C GLY A 69 14.47 -13.85 -13.51
N LEU A 70 13.43 -14.27 -14.24
CA LEU A 70 13.21 -15.68 -14.58
C LEU A 70 14.32 -16.26 -15.47
N LEU A 71 14.77 -15.49 -16.47
CA LEU A 71 15.88 -15.88 -17.33
C LEU A 71 17.19 -16.00 -16.55
N TRP A 72 17.47 -15.02 -15.68
CA TRP A 72 18.61 -15.09 -14.79
C TRP A 72 18.56 -16.34 -13.89
N TYR A 73 17.42 -16.63 -13.28
CA TYR A 73 17.23 -17.80 -12.44
C TYR A 73 17.48 -19.10 -13.22
N ARG A 74 16.96 -19.19 -14.45
CA ARG A 74 17.12 -20.35 -15.33
C ARG A 74 18.58 -20.58 -15.74
N PHE A 75 19.26 -19.54 -16.22
CA PHE A 75 20.57 -19.68 -16.85
C PHE A 75 21.73 -19.51 -15.87
N SER A 76 21.69 -18.51 -15.00
CA SER A 76 22.79 -18.19 -14.07
C SER A 76 22.82 -19.14 -12.86
N GLN A 77 21.64 -19.51 -12.35
CA GLN A 77 21.51 -20.47 -11.25
C GLN A 77 21.49 -21.94 -11.73
N LYS A 78 21.60 -22.17 -13.05
CA LYS A 78 21.59 -23.51 -13.67
C LYS A 78 20.41 -24.36 -13.24
N LYS A 79 19.24 -23.73 -13.06
CA LYS A 79 18.00 -24.41 -12.66
C LYS A 79 17.31 -25.04 -13.86
N ASP A 80 16.56 -26.11 -13.62
CA ASP A 80 15.80 -26.76 -14.68
C ASP A 80 14.54 -25.95 -15.04
N SER A 81 13.99 -26.21 -16.23
CA SER A 81 12.73 -25.59 -16.68
C SER A 81 11.56 -25.89 -15.74
N LYS A 82 11.62 -27.02 -15.03
CA LYS A 82 10.65 -27.39 -14.00
C LYS A 82 10.70 -26.44 -12.79
N ASP A 83 11.90 -26.04 -12.38
CA ASP A 83 12.09 -25.12 -11.25
C ASP A 83 11.53 -23.73 -11.59
N VAL A 84 11.78 -23.24 -12.82
CA VAL A 84 11.21 -21.98 -13.31
C VAL A 84 9.68 -22.03 -13.34
N TRP A 85 9.12 -23.15 -13.83
CA TRP A 85 7.68 -23.34 -13.89
C TRP A 85 7.06 -23.42 -12.49
N THR A 86 7.78 -23.96 -11.51
CA THR A 86 7.35 -23.97 -10.10
C THR A 86 7.26 -22.54 -9.55
N LEU A 87 8.27 -21.70 -9.78
CA LEU A 87 8.21 -20.29 -9.38
C LEU A 87 7.00 -19.56 -10.00
N VAL A 88 6.72 -19.80 -11.28
CA VAL A 88 5.55 -19.19 -11.94
C VAL A 88 4.23 -19.70 -11.33
N LYS A 89 4.16 -20.97 -10.93
CA LYS A 89 2.97 -21.53 -10.26
C LYS A 89 2.79 -21.00 -8.83
N GLU A 90 3.90 -20.71 -8.15
CA GLU A 90 3.91 -20.15 -6.79
C GLU A 90 3.57 -18.67 -6.72
N LEU A 91 3.44 -17.99 -7.89
CA LEU A 91 2.88 -16.64 -7.91
C LEU A 91 1.48 -16.66 -7.31
N ASP A 92 1.14 -15.61 -6.60
CA ASP A 92 -0.18 -15.41 -6.01
C ASP A 92 -1.21 -15.06 -7.11
N TRP A 93 -1.59 -16.10 -7.88
CA TRP A 93 -2.57 -16.00 -8.96
C TRP A 93 -3.94 -15.55 -8.46
N GLU A 94 -4.29 -15.90 -7.22
CA GLU A 94 -5.55 -15.51 -6.60
C GLU A 94 -5.61 -13.99 -6.48
N THR A 95 -4.58 -13.36 -5.93
CA THR A 95 -4.48 -11.90 -5.84
C THR A 95 -4.43 -11.24 -7.23
N ILE A 96 -3.70 -11.82 -8.20
CA ILE A 96 -3.63 -11.27 -9.56
C ILE A 96 -5.02 -11.25 -10.22
N PHE A 97 -5.75 -12.36 -10.21
CA PHE A 97 -7.10 -12.42 -10.78
C PHE A 97 -8.12 -11.57 -10.03
N PHE A 98 -7.99 -11.49 -8.70
CA PHE A 98 -8.80 -10.60 -7.88
C PHE A 98 -8.60 -9.12 -8.27
N LEU A 99 -7.36 -8.67 -8.45
CA LEU A 99 -7.07 -7.30 -8.89
C LEU A 99 -7.61 -7.03 -10.30
N ILE A 100 -7.43 -7.96 -11.24
CA ILE A 100 -8.02 -7.84 -12.58
C ILE A 100 -9.55 -7.70 -12.49
N GLY A 101 -10.20 -8.54 -11.67
CA GLY A 101 -11.64 -8.47 -11.43
C GLY A 101 -12.10 -7.12 -10.86
N ILE A 102 -11.37 -6.59 -9.87
CA ILE A 102 -11.67 -5.26 -9.31
C ILE A 102 -11.55 -4.17 -10.36
N PHE A 103 -10.49 -4.15 -11.19
CA PHE A 103 -10.35 -3.15 -12.24
C PHE A 103 -11.52 -3.19 -13.24
N VAL A 104 -11.99 -4.38 -13.61
CA VAL A 104 -13.15 -4.53 -14.50
C VAL A 104 -14.43 -4.00 -13.84
N VAL A 105 -14.67 -4.34 -12.57
CA VAL A 105 -15.85 -3.87 -11.82
C VAL A 105 -15.83 -2.36 -11.65
N VAL A 106 -14.70 -1.79 -11.24
CA VAL A 106 -14.56 -0.32 -11.08
C VAL A 106 -14.75 0.41 -12.40
N GLY A 107 -14.19 -0.12 -13.49
CA GLY A 107 -14.42 0.42 -14.84
C GLY A 107 -15.90 0.39 -15.22
N ALA A 108 -16.58 -0.72 -14.98
CA ALA A 108 -18.03 -0.83 -15.25
C ALA A 108 -18.86 0.16 -14.39
N ILE A 109 -18.53 0.30 -13.10
CA ILE A 109 -19.20 1.26 -12.21
C ILE A 109 -18.94 2.70 -12.67
N ALA A 110 -17.74 3.02 -13.13
CA ALA A 110 -17.43 4.36 -13.64
C ALA A 110 -18.32 4.75 -14.84
N GLU A 111 -18.62 3.80 -15.73
CA GLU A 111 -19.51 4.02 -16.88
C GLU A 111 -20.98 4.23 -16.49
N THR A 112 -21.42 3.76 -15.33
CA THR A 112 -22.81 3.92 -14.84
C THR A 112 -23.11 5.29 -14.24
N GLY A 113 -22.09 6.12 -13.97
CA GLY A 113 -22.24 7.39 -13.27
C GLY A 113 -22.32 7.26 -11.73
N LEU A 114 -22.27 6.06 -11.20
CA LEU A 114 -22.42 5.81 -9.76
C LEU A 114 -21.29 6.47 -8.94
N LEU A 115 -20.09 6.57 -9.51
CA LEU A 115 -18.97 7.25 -8.83
C LEU A 115 -19.22 8.75 -8.71
N GLN A 116 -19.86 9.37 -9.70
CA GLN A 116 -20.28 10.77 -9.69
C GLN A 116 -21.37 10.99 -8.63
N ASP A 117 -22.36 10.12 -8.56
CA ASP A 117 -23.43 10.20 -7.56
C ASP A 117 -22.86 10.10 -6.15
N PHE A 118 -21.90 9.19 -5.94
CA PHE A 118 -21.22 9.05 -4.66
C PHE A 118 -20.34 10.26 -4.32
N ALA A 119 -19.63 10.82 -5.28
CA ALA A 119 -18.86 12.04 -5.10
C ALA A 119 -19.76 13.23 -4.72
N MET A 120 -20.92 13.39 -5.39
CA MET A 120 -21.92 14.42 -5.05
C MET A 120 -22.51 14.21 -3.64
N PHE A 121 -22.75 12.96 -3.24
CA PHE A 121 -23.19 12.67 -1.86
C PHE A 121 -22.15 13.14 -0.82
N ILE A 122 -20.88 12.85 -1.05
CA ILE A 122 -19.78 13.31 -0.18
C ILE A 122 -19.69 14.85 -0.22
N GLU A 123 -19.80 15.48 -1.39
CA GLU A 123 -19.78 16.92 -1.56
C GLU A 123 -20.86 17.61 -0.72
N ASN A 124 -22.08 17.09 -0.76
CA ASN A 124 -23.18 17.59 0.06
C ASN A 124 -22.90 17.46 1.57
N LEU A 125 -22.25 16.38 1.97
CA LEU A 125 -21.86 16.16 3.38
C LEU A 125 -20.80 17.16 3.85
N ILE A 126 -19.86 17.49 2.95
CA ILE A 126 -18.73 18.40 3.23
C ILE A 126 -19.17 19.87 3.22
N GLY A 127 -20.20 20.20 2.42
CA GLY A 127 -20.71 21.56 2.28
C GLY A 127 -19.66 22.55 1.75
N GLY A 128 -18.79 22.12 0.86
CA GLY A 128 -17.70 22.91 0.27
C GLY A 128 -16.51 23.21 1.20
N LYS A 129 -16.47 22.64 2.40
CA LYS A 129 -15.36 22.83 3.36
C LYS A 129 -14.22 21.86 3.05
N VAL A 130 -13.19 22.35 2.37
CA VAL A 130 -12.04 21.55 1.93
C VAL A 130 -11.37 20.77 3.07
N PHE A 131 -11.15 21.40 4.21
CA PHE A 131 -10.56 20.74 5.38
C PHE A 131 -11.43 19.58 5.90
N LEU A 132 -12.74 19.77 5.95
CA LEU A 132 -13.65 18.71 6.39
C LEU A 132 -13.60 17.52 5.43
N GLY A 133 -13.57 17.77 4.11
CA GLY A 133 -13.40 16.74 3.09
C GLY A 133 -12.09 15.99 3.26
N PHE A 134 -10.99 16.70 3.45
CA PHE A 134 -9.68 16.10 3.71
C PHE A 134 -9.69 15.16 4.93
N VAL A 135 -10.24 15.63 6.06
CA VAL A 135 -10.33 14.84 7.30
C VAL A 135 -11.23 13.63 7.12
N LEU A 136 -12.40 13.79 6.50
CA LEU A 136 -13.32 12.68 6.28
C LEU A 136 -12.72 11.60 5.36
N ILE A 137 -12.14 12.00 4.22
CA ILE A 137 -11.47 11.06 3.31
C ILE A 137 -10.37 10.31 4.06
N LEU A 138 -9.52 11.01 4.80
CA LEU A 138 -8.44 10.42 5.57
C LEU A 138 -8.95 9.42 6.60
N LEU A 139 -9.93 9.80 7.44
CA LEU A 139 -10.48 8.94 8.49
C LEU A 139 -11.18 7.71 7.94
N PHE A 140 -12.05 7.89 6.94
CA PHE A 140 -12.70 6.75 6.28
C PHE A 140 -11.68 5.81 5.65
N SER A 141 -10.64 6.36 5.02
CA SER A 141 -9.57 5.55 4.44
C SER A 141 -8.81 4.75 5.48
N VAL A 142 -8.49 5.33 6.63
CA VAL A 142 -7.84 4.61 7.74
C VAL A 142 -8.73 3.48 8.28
N ILE A 143 -10.01 3.77 8.50
CA ILE A 143 -10.94 2.79 9.08
C ILE A 143 -11.18 1.63 8.10
N ILE A 144 -11.52 1.94 6.84
CA ILE A 144 -11.87 0.91 5.85
C ILE A 144 -10.63 0.07 5.51
N SER A 145 -9.48 0.72 5.25
CA SER A 145 -8.24 0.00 4.94
C SER A 145 -7.69 -0.79 6.14
N GLY A 146 -8.14 -0.52 7.35
CA GLY A 146 -7.88 -1.37 8.50
C GLY A 146 -8.47 -2.78 8.39
N PHE A 147 -9.47 -3.00 7.51
CA PHE A 147 -10.16 -4.27 7.33
C PHE A 147 -10.11 -4.78 5.88
N VAL A 148 -9.87 -3.91 4.93
CA VAL A 148 -9.79 -4.21 3.50
C VAL A 148 -8.40 -3.83 3.02
N ASP A 149 -7.78 -4.67 2.19
CA ASP A 149 -6.47 -4.37 1.61
C ASP A 149 -6.49 -2.98 0.95
N ASN A 150 -5.42 -2.21 1.14
CA ASN A 150 -5.32 -0.83 0.69
C ASN A 150 -5.39 -0.69 -0.84
N VAL A 151 -4.86 -1.65 -1.59
CA VAL A 151 -4.81 -1.56 -3.06
C VAL A 151 -6.22 -1.58 -3.69
N PRO A 152 -7.09 -2.57 -3.41
CA PRO A 152 -8.47 -2.55 -3.91
C PRO A 152 -9.24 -1.31 -3.47
N TYR A 153 -9.06 -0.88 -2.23
CA TYR A 153 -9.73 0.30 -1.71
C TYR A 153 -9.33 1.59 -2.45
N ILE A 154 -8.03 1.79 -2.69
CA ILE A 154 -7.54 2.94 -3.45
C ILE A 154 -8.08 2.94 -4.87
N ILE A 155 -8.10 1.79 -5.55
CA ILE A 155 -8.60 1.66 -6.93
C ILE A 155 -10.04 2.14 -7.03
N VAL A 156 -10.89 1.75 -6.07
CA VAL A 156 -12.31 2.16 -6.05
C VAL A 156 -12.47 3.64 -5.72
N MET A 157 -11.75 4.13 -4.72
CA MET A 157 -11.95 5.48 -4.19
C MET A 157 -11.22 6.57 -4.96
N LEU A 158 -10.18 6.24 -5.72
CA LEU A 158 -9.41 7.24 -6.45
C LEU A 158 -10.24 8.06 -7.43
N PRO A 159 -11.08 7.47 -8.31
CA PRO A 159 -11.97 8.25 -9.19
C PRO A 159 -12.97 9.11 -8.41
N VAL A 160 -13.46 8.63 -7.27
CA VAL A 160 -14.42 9.35 -6.41
C VAL A 160 -13.79 10.63 -5.87
N VAL A 161 -12.60 10.53 -5.27
CA VAL A 161 -11.92 11.70 -4.68
C VAL A 161 -11.44 12.69 -5.74
N GLN A 162 -11.09 12.21 -6.94
CA GLN A 162 -10.76 13.07 -8.09
C GLN A 162 -12.00 13.86 -8.56
N THR A 163 -13.14 13.20 -8.77
CA THR A 163 -14.39 13.83 -9.14
C THR A 163 -14.83 14.85 -8.10
N LEU A 164 -14.74 14.50 -6.82
CA LEU A 164 -15.05 15.38 -5.72
C LEU A 164 -14.19 16.65 -5.72
N ALA A 165 -12.88 16.53 -5.93
CA ALA A 165 -11.98 17.67 -5.99
C ALA A 165 -12.29 18.59 -7.17
N ILE A 166 -12.61 18.02 -8.35
CA ILE A 166 -13.04 18.77 -9.54
C ILE A 166 -14.32 19.54 -9.26
N ASN A 167 -15.34 18.91 -8.67
CA ASN A 167 -16.62 19.52 -8.38
C ASN A 167 -16.49 20.72 -7.41
N ILE A 168 -15.61 20.60 -6.41
CA ILE A 168 -15.37 21.68 -5.42
C ILE A 168 -14.43 22.75 -6.01
N GLY A 169 -13.73 22.47 -7.11
CA GLY A 169 -12.81 23.41 -7.75
C GLY A 169 -11.47 23.56 -7.04
N ILE A 170 -10.96 22.48 -6.45
CA ILE A 170 -9.66 22.42 -5.77
C ILE A 170 -8.67 21.53 -6.51
N ALA A 171 -7.38 21.64 -6.16
CA ALA A 171 -6.34 20.73 -6.63
C ALA A 171 -6.64 19.29 -6.17
N GLN A 172 -6.62 18.32 -7.10
CA GLN A 172 -7.00 16.93 -6.82
C GLN A 172 -6.02 16.27 -5.84
N GLU A 173 -4.79 16.70 -5.84
CA GLU A 173 -3.67 16.12 -5.10
C GLU A 173 -3.95 16.05 -3.60
N ILE A 174 -4.63 17.07 -3.03
CA ILE A 174 -4.89 17.10 -1.59
C ILE A 174 -5.78 15.93 -1.14
N TYR A 175 -6.81 15.60 -1.91
CA TYR A 175 -7.71 14.50 -1.60
C TYR A 175 -7.12 13.14 -2.00
N MET A 176 -6.39 13.10 -3.12
CA MET A 176 -5.67 11.90 -3.54
C MET A 176 -4.61 11.49 -2.51
N PHE A 177 -3.85 12.44 -1.98
CA PHE A 177 -2.88 12.15 -0.93
C PHE A 177 -3.53 11.82 0.42
N ALA A 178 -4.67 12.43 0.75
CA ALA A 178 -5.45 12.04 1.93
C ALA A 178 -5.90 10.59 1.84
N LEU A 179 -6.45 10.18 0.67
CA LEU A 179 -6.81 8.79 0.38
C LEU A 179 -5.60 7.86 0.50
N LEU A 180 -4.48 8.20 -0.14
CA LEU A 180 -3.28 7.39 -0.16
C LEU A 180 -2.68 7.21 1.25
N VAL A 181 -2.51 8.31 1.99
CA VAL A 181 -1.96 8.28 3.35
C VAL A 181 -2.90 7.53 4.29
N GLY A 182 -4.20 7.81 4.21
CA GLY A 182 -5.21 7.14 5.04
C GLY A 182 -5.26 5.64 4.79
N SER A 183 -5.27 5.22 3.53
CA SER A 183 -5.32 3.79 3.18
C SER A 183 -4.03 3.06 3.53
N CYS A 184 -2.86 3.61 3.19
CA CYS A 184 -1.59 2.95 3.47
C CYS A 184 -1.28 2.84 4.97
N LEU A 185 -1.60 3.86 5.76
CA LEU A 185 -1.39 3.82 7.21
C LEU A 185 -2.51 3.05 7.91
N GLY A 186 -3.73 3.09 7.37
CA GLY A 186 -4.88 2.33 7.86
C GLY A 186 -4.65 0.82 7.86
N GLY A 187 -3.94 0.30 6.87
CA GLY A 187 -3.56 -1.11 6.80
C GLY A 187 -2.78 -1.61 8.02
N ASN A 188 -2.16 -0.71 8.80
CA ASN A 188 -1.50 -1.08 10.04
C ASN A 188 -2.45 -1.18 11.23
N LEU A 189 -3.71 -0.75 11.10
CA LEU A 189 -4.66 -0.65 12.23
C LEU A 189 -5.02 -2.03 12.78
N THR A 190 -5.27 -3.00 11.91
CA THR A 190 -5.67 -4.34 12.32
C THR A 190 -4.75 -5.43 11.76
N PRO A 191 -4.75 -6.64 12.33
CA PRO A 191 -4.02 -7.77 11.78
C PRO A 191 -4.41 -8.13 10.33
N PHE A 192 -5.61 -7.75 9.90
CA PHE A 192 -6.19 -8.10 8.60
C PHE A 192 -6.02 -7.00 7.55
N GLY A 193 -5.66 -5.79 7.95
CA GLY A 193 -5.55 -4.63 7.08
C GLY A 193 -4.41 -4.70 6.04
N ALA A 194 -3.47 -5.61 6.22
CA ALA A 194 -2.40 -5.85 5.26
C ALA A 194 -1.93 -7.32 5.32
N SER A 195 -1.62 -7.89 4.15
CA SER A 195 -1.10 -9.26 4.05
C SER A 195 0.17 -9.49 4.88
N ALA A 196 1.04 -8.48 4.97
CA ALA A 196 2.25 -8.52 5.78
C ALA A 196 1.96 -8.75 7.27
N ASN A 197 0.88 -8.17 7.81
CA ASN A 197 0.48 -8.35 9.21
C ASN A 197 0.03 -9.81 9.46
N ILE A 198 -0.73 -10.39 8.54
CA ILE A 198 -1.19 -11.78 8.62
C ILE A 198 0.01 -12.73 8.66
N VAL A 199 0.98 -12.52 7.76
CA VAL A 199 2.21 -13.32 7.71
C VAL A 199 3.01 -13.17 9.01
N ALA A 200 3.21 -11.95 9.51
CA ALA A 200 3.91 -11.69 10.75
C ALA A 200 3.25 -12.38 11.95
N MET A 201 1.92 -12.29 12.05
CA MET A 201 1.14 -13.00 13.08
C MET A 201 1.27 -14.52 12.97
N GLY A 202 1.30 -15.05 11.74
CA GLY A 202 1.51 -16.46 11.47
C GLY A 202 2.90 -16.95 11.94
N ILE A 203 3.94 -16.18 11.69
CA ILE A 203 5.30 -16.46 12.13
C ILE A 203 5.36 -16.44 13.66
N LEU A 204 4.88 -15.39 14.31
CA LEU A 204 4.86 -15.28 15.77
C LEU A 204 4.11 -16.44 16.42
N LYS A 205 3.00 -16.88 15.84
CA LYS A 205 2.27 -18.05 16.32
C LYS A 205 3.09 -19.34 16.22
N LYS A 206 3.85 -19.54 15.12
CA LYS A 206 4.73 -20.70 14.94
C LYS A 206 5.88 -20.70 15.95
N GLU A 207 6.41 -19.52 16.28
CA GLU A 207 7.48 -19.34 17.28
C GLU A 207 6.99 -19.42 18.74
N GLY A 208 5.71 -19.73 18.96
CA GLY A 208 5.15 -19.88 20.31
C GLY A 208 4.71 -18.57 20.98
N HIS A 209 4.69 -17.48 20.24
CA HIS A 209 4.29 -16.13 20.70
C HIS A 209 2.99 -15.64 20.03
N PRO A 210 1.85 -16.32 20.21
CA PRO A 210 0.61 -15.92 19.56
C PRO A 210 0.12 -14.58 20.12
N ILE A 211 -0.15 -13.63 19.23
CA ILE A 211 -0.75 -12.34 19.57
C ILE A 211 -2.22 -12.40 19.18
N ASN A 212 -3.12 -12.04 20.09
CA ASN A 212 -4.54 -11.92 19.79
C ASN A 212 -4.86 -10.54 19.20
N PHE A 213 -6.07 -10.39 18.63
CA PHE A 213 -6.53 -9.15 18.01
C PHE A 213 -6.38 -7.92 18.93
N GLY A 214 -6.82 -8.04 20.20
CA GLY A 214 -6.70 -6.94 21.15
C GLY A 214 -5.27 -6.59 21.52
N GLY A 215 -4.37 -7.58 21.59
CA GLY A 215 -2.93 -7.38 21.81
C GLY A 215 -2.27 -6.64 20.66
N PHE A 216 -2.64 -6.97 19.41
CA PHE A 216 -2.18 -6.26 18.22
C PHE A 216 -2.68 -4.80 18.24
N LEU A 217 -3.98 -4.60 18.47
CA LEU A 217 -4.62 -3.28 18.44
C LEU A 217 -4.04 -2.31 19.48
N LYS A 218 -3.63 -2.82 20.64
CA LYS A 218 -3.00 -1.98 21.70
C LYS A 218 -1.74 -1.26 21.23
N ILE A 219 -1.00 -1.84 20.31
CA ILE A 219 0.23 -1.26 19.76
C ILE A 219 -0.07 -0.57 18.42
N SER A 220 -0.83 -1.21 17.56
CA SER A 220 -1.08 -0.73 16.20
C SER A 220 -1.99 0.50 16.14
N ALA A 221 -3.03 0.59 17.00
CA ALA A 221 -3.93 1.72 16.97
C ALA A 221 -3.23 3.06 17.34
N PRO A 222 -2.51 3.18 18.47
CA PRO A 222 -1.79 4.42 18.78
C PRO A 222 -0.68 4.70 17.74
N PHE A 223 0.00 3.69 17.21
CA PHE A 223 0.96 3.84 16.12
C PHE A 223 0.28 4.44 14.88
N THR A 224 -0.83 3.86 14.42
CA THR A 224 -1.57 4.31 13.24
C THR A 224 -2.08 5.73 13.43
N ILE A 225 -2.66 6.06 14.59
CA ILE A 225 -3.15 7.40 14.87
C ILE A 225 -2.01 8.42 14.83
N LEU A 226 -0.92 8.19 15.54
CA LEU A 226 0.21 9.11 15.59
C LEU A 226 0.85 9.34 14.23
N THR A 227 1.10 8.26 13.48
CA THR A 227 1.71 8.35 12.15
C THR A 227 0.79 9.02 11.14
N THR A 228 -0.53 8.74 11.20
CA THR A 228 -1.53 9.36 10.34
C THR A 228 -1.68 10.85 10.64
N VAL A 229 -1.82 11.25 11.90
CA VAL A 229 -1.91 12.66 12.27
C VAL A 229 -0.67 13.42 11.83
N ALA A 230 0.52 12.88 12.07
CA ALA A 230 1.77 13.52 11.66
C ALA A 230 1.87 13.66 10.12
N ALA A 231 1.53 12.61 9.38
CA ALA A 231 1.54 12.64 7.91
C ALA A 231 0.49 13.60 7.36
N ALA A 232 -0.74 13.57 7.90
CA ALA A 232 -1.84 14.45 7.52
C ALA A 232 -1.53 15.93 7.77
N THR A 233 -0.92 16.24 8.93
CA THR A 233 -0.53 17.63 9.26
C THR A 233 0.49 18.16 8.25
N VAL A 234 1.52 17.40 7.93
CA VAL A 234 2.53 17.82 6.94
C VAL A 234 1.91 17.96 5.56
N LEU A 235 1.05 17.01 5.17
CA LEU A 235 0.37 17.04 3.89
C LEU A 235 -0.53 18.28 3.77
N TRP A 236 -1.31 18.58 4.80
CA TRP A 236 -2.15 19.78 4.84
C TRP A 236 -1.31 21.07 4.73
N LEU A 237 -0.18 21.17 5.46
CA LEU A 237 0.69 22.35 5.41
C LEU A 237 1.38 22.57 4.06
N ILE A 238 1.56 21.52 3.25
CA ILE A 238 2.20 21.62 1.95
C ILE A 238 1.18 21.93 0.83
N TRP A 239 -0.04 21.41 0.92
CA TRP A 239 -1.00 21.39 -0.19
C TRP A 239 -2.28 22.22 0.05
N ALA A 240 -2.53 22.71 1.27
CA ALA A 240 -3.60 23.63 1.59
C ALA A 240 -3.12 25.08 1.58
#